data_580269e31e0d35958a4285291404a874
#
_entry.id   580269e31e0d35958a4285291404a874
#
_cell.length_a   1.000
_cell.length_b   1.000
_cell.length_c   1.000
_cell.angle_alpha   90.00
_cell.angle_beta   90.00
_cell.angle_gamma   90.00
#
_symmetry.space_group_name_H-M   'P 1'
#
loop_
_entity.id
_entity.type
_entity.pdbx_description
1 polymer ?
#
loop_
_entity_poly.entity_id
_entity_poly.type
_entity_poly.pdbx_seq_one_letter_code
_entity_poly.pdbx_strand_id
1 'polypeptide(L)'
;PSNFAQLTISSYLADQPWRDQIASFCDLYKVRRDAMLESLDEHFPVTAKWTKPGGGFYVWVTLPEEIDTKALMPKAIVAKVAYVPGTAFYADGFGSWSMRLSYCYPTPERIREGVKALGGVIKTEMSRRGGKQLN
;
A
#
# COMPACT_ATOMS: atom_id res chain seq x y z
N PRO A 1 -2.98 17.06 -30.27
CA PRO A 1 -3.78 15.89 -29.89
C PRO A 1 -4.38 15.23 -31.14
N SER A 2 -4.46 13.87 -31.16
CA SER A 2 -5.04 13.14 -32.28
C SER A 2 -6.55 13.30 -32.30
N ASN A 3 -7.13 13.81 -33.41
CA ASN A 3 -8.58 13.91 -33.59
C ASN A 3 -9.24 12.52 -33.52
N PHE A 4 -8.58 11.48 -34.04
CA PHE A 4 -9.07 10.10 -33.96
C PHE A 4 -9.25 9.65 -32.52
N ALA A 5 -8.23 9.86 -31.65
CA ALA A 5 -8.33 9.50 -30.25
C ALA A 5 -9.46 10.26 -29.51
N GLN A 6 -9.62 11.56 -29.80
CA GLN A 6 -10.69 12.36 -29.18
C GLN A 6 -12.07 11.87 -29.61
N LEU A 7 -12.27 11.60 -30.90
CA LEU A 7 -13.53 11.08 -31.41
C LEU A 7 -13.86 9.70 -30.85
N THR A 8 -12.86 8.82 -30.75
CA THR A 8 -13.04 7.48 -30.17
C THR A 8 -13.47 7.57 -28.71
N ILE A 9 -12.82 8.41 -27.90
CA ILE A 9 -13.18 8.60 -26.49
C ILE A 9 -14.58 9.21 -26.39
N SER A 10 -14.89 10.22 -27.20
CA SER A 10 -16.21 10.87 -27.22
C SER A 10 -17.32 9.89 -27.56
N SER A 11 -17.13 9.06 -28.60
CA SER A 11 -18.09 8.01 -28.99
C SER A 11 -18.26 6.98 -27.87
N TYR A 12 -17.16 6.50 -27.27
CA TYR A 12 -17.23 5.56 -26.15
C TYR A 12 -18.03 6.12 -24.98
N LEU A 13 -17.78 7.35 -24.59
CA LEU A 13 -18.49 8.00 -23.47
C LEU A 13 -19.98 8.30 -23.78
N ALA A 14 -20.33 8.45 -25.05
CA ALA A 14 -21.73 8.64 -25.48
C ALA A 14 -22.52 7.33 -25.48
N ASP A 15 -21.88 6.22 -25.91
CA ASP A 15 -22.59 4.98 -26.26
C ASP A 15 -22.47 3.90 -25.17
N GLN A 16 -21.48 3.99 -24.27
CA GLN A 16 -21.21 2.96 -23.27
C GLN A 16 -21.67 3.37 -21.85
N PRO A 17 -22.08 2.42 -21.00
CA PRO A 17 -22.49 2.68 -19.62
C PRO A 17 -21.27 2.85 -18.70
N TRP A 18 -20.36 3.75 -19.06
CA TRP A 18 -19.09 3.96 -18.35
C TRP A 18 -19.25 4.39 -16.88
N ARG A 19 -20.39 5.05 -16.56
CA ARG A 19 -20.69 5.46 -15.18
C ARG A 19 -20.93 4.25 -14.27
N ASP A 20 -21.66 3.26 -14.76
CA ASP A 20 -21.93 2.02 -14.03
C ASP A 20 -20.64 1.20 -13.88
N GLN A 21 -19.79 1.22 -14.90
CA GLN A 21 -18.47 0.60 -14.83
C GLN A 21 -17.60 1.27 -13.77
N ILE A 22 -17.57 2.60 -13.70
CA ILE A 22 -16.84 3.31 -12.64
C ILE A 22 -17.41 2.99 -11.27
N ALA A 23 -18.73 2.93 -11.10
CA ALA A 23 -19.35 2.57 -9.84
C ALA A 23 -18.92 1.16 -9.38
N SER A 24 -18.91 0.17 -10.29
CA SER A 24 -18.44 -1.18 -10.00
C SER A 24 -16.97 -1.22 -9.60
N PHE A 25 -16.11 -0.41 -10.22
CA PHE A 25 -14.70 -0.28 -9.81
C PHE A 25 -14.56 0.36 -8.42
N CYS A 26 -15.36 1.37 -8.10
CA CYS A 26 -15.36 1.97 -6.77
C CYS A 26 -15.70 0.94 -5.69
N ASP A 27 -16.71 0.11 -5.92
CA ASP A 27 -17.09 -0.96 -4.99
C ASP A 27 -15.98 -2.00 -4.85
N LEU A 28 -15.38 -2.44 -5.96
CA LEU A 28 -14.27 -3.39 -5.96
C LEU A 28 -13.08 -2.87 -5.15
N TYR A 29 -12.66 -1.62 -5.39
CA TYR A 29 -11.52 -1.04 -4.69
C TYR A 29 -11.83 -0.70 -3.23
N LYS A 30 -13.08 -0.38 -2.90
CA LYS A 30 -13.53 -0.18 -1.53
C LYS A 30 -13.33 -1.45 -0.69
N VAL A 31 -13.78 -2.61 -1.19
CA VAL A 31 -13.61 -3.90 -0.50
C VAL A 31 -12.13 -4.22 -0.26
N ARG A 32 -11.28 -3.98 -1.26
CA ARG A 32 -9.83 -4.20 -1.14
C ARG A 32 -9.17 -3.23 -0.16
N ARG A 33 -9.55 -1.96 -0.20
CA ARG A 33 -9.07 -0.95 0.74
C ARG A 33 -9.44 -1.32 2.17
N ASP A 34 -10.70 -1.69 2.40
CA ASP A 34 -11.19 -2.03 3.73
C ASP A 34 -10.44 -3.25 4.28
N ALA A 35 -10.22 -4.29 3.46
CA ALA A 35 -9.39 -5.44 3.84
C ALA A 35 -7.94 -5.04 4.18
N MET A 36 -7.36 -4.06 3.47
CA MET A 36 -6.03 -3.54 3.79
C MET A 36 -6.03 -2.83 5.15
N LEU A 37 -6.97 -1.93 5.39
CA LEU A 37 -7.05 -1.15 6.63
C LEU A 37 -7.31 -2.03 7.85
N GLU A 38 -8.26 -2.95 7.78
CA GLU A 38 -8.54 -3.94 8.82
C GLU A 38 -7.30 -4.78 9.17
N SER A 39 -6.58 -5.25 8.15
CA SER A 39 -5.38 -6.07 8.35
C SER A 39 -4.21 -5.27 8.93
N LEU A 40 -4.08 -3.99 8.60
CA LEU A 40 -3.10 -3.11 9.22
C LEU A 40 -3.40 -2.91 10.70
N ASP A 41 -4.66 -2.66 11.06
CA ASP A 41 -5.11 -2.53 12.45
C ASP A 41 -4.80 -3.81 13.27
N GLU A 42 -4.98 -5.01 12.66
CA GLU A 42 -4.77 -6.30 13.34
C GLU A 42 -3.29 -6.69 13.47
N HIS A 43 -2.51 -6.47 12.43
CA HIS A 43 -1.19 -7.10 12.31
C HIS A 43 0.00 -6.17 12.46
N PHE A 44 -0.16 -4.86 12.29
CA PHE A 44 0.95 -3.92 12.40
C PHE A 44 1.23 -3.53 13.86
N PRO A 45 2.45 -3.06 14.17
CA PRO A 45 2.74 -2.57 15.52
C PRO A 45 1.94 -1.30 15.84
N VAL A 46 1.55 -1.14 17.09
CA VAL A 46 0.76 0.02 17.57
C VAL A 46 1.44 1.38 17.36
N THR A 47 2.75 1.37 17.16
CA THR A 47 3.55 2.58 16.86
C THR A 47 3.51 2.97 15.39
N ALA A 48 3.06 2.09 14.50
CA ALA A 48 2.88 2.42 13.10
C ALA A 48 1.65 3.30 12.89
N LYS A 49 1.72 4.18 11.90
CA LYS A 49 0.61 5.04 11.48
C LYS A 49 0.36 4.85 9.99
N TRP A 50 -0.87 5.03 9.56
CA TRP A 50 -1.22 4.96 8.13
C TRP A 50 -2.36 5.88 7.77
N THR A 51 -2.42 6.24 6.49
CA THR A 51 -3.52 7.01 5.93
C THR A 51 -4.78 6.14 5.82
N LYS A 52 -5.95 6.76 5.97
CA LYS A 52 -7.27 6.14 5.72
C LYS A 52 -7.90 6.80 4.49
N PRO A 53 -7.51 6.39 3.27
CA PRO A 53 -7.93 7.06 2.06
C PRO A 53 -9.42 6.84 1.77
N GLY A 54 -10.12 7.88 1.34
CA GLY A 54 -11.50 7.78 0.85
C GLY A 54 -11.61 7.12 -0.54
N GLY A 55 -10.48 6.99 -1.26
CA GLY A 55 -10.38 6.42 -2.60
C GLY A 55 -8.93 6.22 -3.04
N GLY A 56 -8.72 5.98 -4.34
CA GLY A 56 -7.38 5.69 -4.90
C GLY A 56 -6.99 4.22 -4.76
N PHE A 57 -5.67 3.93 -4.72
CA PHE A 57 -5.13 2.58 -4.84
C PHE A 57 -4.07 2.25 -3.79
N TYR A 58 -3.76 3.18 -2.90
CA TYR A 58 -2.60 3.10 -2.02
C TYR A 58 -2.92 3.53 -0.60
N VAL A 59 -2.23 2.89 0.35
CA VAL A 59 -2.12 3.34 1.73
C VAL A 59 -0.68 3.76 1.97
N TRP A 60 -0.49 4.92 2.57
CA TRP A 60 0.81 5.38 3.05
C TRP A 60 0.98 4.95 4.50
N VAL A 61 2.04 4.22 4.78
CA VAL A 61 2.38 3.73 6.12
C VAL A 61 3.64 4.41 6.60
N THR A 62 3.64 4.84 7.85
CA THR A 62 4.78 5.42 8.57
C THR A 62 5.11 4.55 9.77
N LEU A 63 6.32 4.03 9.82
CA LEU A 63 6.88 3.26 10.92
C LEU A 63 7.69 4.17 11.86
N PRO A 64 8.13 3.67 13.02
CA PRO A 64 9.13 4.37 13.82
C PRO A 64 10.41 4.66 13.02
N GLU A 65 11.05 5.82 13.29
CA GLU A 65 12.19 6.33 12.50
C GLU A 65 13.39 5.38 12.46
N GLU A 66 13.50 4.48 13.43
CA GLU A 66 14.55 3.47 13.50
C GLU A 66 14.43 2.41 12.39
N ILE A 67 13.26 2.27 11.76
CA ILE A 67 13.00 1.26 10.75
C ILE A 67 13.21 1.83 9.34
N ASP A 68 14.32 1.48 8.73
CA ASP A 68 14.57 1.80 7.32
C ASP A 68 13.82 0.80 6.41
N THR A 69 12.80 1.29 5.73
CA THR A 69 11.95 0.49 4.85
C THR A 69 12.68 0.00 3.60
N LYS A 70 13.69 0.74 3.11
CA LYS A 70 14.52 0.31 1.99
C LYS A 70 15.42 -0.87 2.40
N ALA A 71 16.03 -0.80 3.56
CA ALA A 71 16.84 -1.88 4.11
C ALA A 71 16.00 -3.11 4.51
N LEU A 72 14.71 -2.91 4.87
CA LEU A 72 13.79 -3.98 5.23
C LEU A 72 13.25 -4.75 4.00
N MET A 73 13.24 -4.13 2.82
CA MET A 73 12.63 -4.69 1.60
C MET A 73 13.10 -6.11 1.25
N PRO A 74 14.39 -6.49 1.30
CA PRO A 74 14.81 -7.85 0.99
C PRO A 74 14.14 -8.90 1.89
N LYS A 75 13.91 -8.59 3.16
CA LYS A 75 13.22 -9.48 4.12
C LYS A 75 11.74 -9.61 3.79
N ALA A 76 11.09 -8.51 3.38
CA ALA A 76 9.71 -8.52 2.92
C ALA A 76 9.53 -9.35 1.64
N ILE A 77 10.47 -9.26 0.70
CA ILE A 77 10.46 -10.06 -0.53
C ILE A 77 10.57 -11.56 -0.22
N VAL A 78 11.43 -11.97 0.73
CA VAL A 78 11.50 -13.35 1.21
C VAL A 78 10.16 -13.80 1.79
N ALA A 79 9.44 -12.90 2.48
CA ALA A 79 8.07 -13.13 2.96
C ALA A 79 6.99 -12.97 1.87
N LYS A 80 7.38 -12.87 0.58
CA LYS A 80 6.52 -12.74 -0.60
C LYS A 80 5.65 -11.48 -0.60
N VAL A 81 6.16 -10.41 -0.01
CA VAL A 81 5.51 -9.09 0.01
C VAL A 81 6.42 -8.04 -0.61
N ALA A 82 5.88 -7.25 -1.53
CA ALA A 82 6.55 -6.10 -2.10
C ALA A 82 5.80 -4.80 -1.75
N TYR A 83 6.54 -3.73 -1.54
CA TYR A 83 6.03 -2.38 -1.33
C TYR A 83 6.98 -1.37 -1.97
N VAL A 84 6.62 -0.11 -1.98
CA VAL A 84 7.52 0.96 -2.42
C VAL A 84 8.02 1.73 -1.21
N PRO A 85 9.36 1.75 -0.94
CA PRO A 85 9.92 2.53 0.16
C PRO A 85 9.64 4.01 0.00
N GLY A 86 9.46 4.70 1.12
CA GLY A 86 9.13 6.12 1.14
C GLY A 86 10.19 6.99 0.47
N THR A 87 11.46 6.63 0.56
CA THR A 87 12.57 7.36 -0.08
C THR A 87 12.40 7.56 -1.59
N ALA A 88 11.57 6.74 -2.25
CA ALA A 88 11.27 6.90 -3.68
C ALA A 88 10.36 8.11 -3.99
N PHE A 89 9.78 8.75 -2.97
CA PHE A 89 8.81 9.84 -3.12
C PHE A 89 9.33 11.20 -2.62
N TYR A 90 10.53 11.25 -2.06
CA TYR A 90 11.16 12.46 -1.53
C TYR A 90 12.43 12.78 -2.31
N ALA A 91 12.51 13.98 -2.83
CA ALA A 91 13.69 14.45 -3.60
C ALA A 91 14.95 14.62 -2.73
N ASP A 92 14.78 14.85 -1.45
CA ASP A 92 15.84 15.04 -0.45
C ASP A 92 16.28 13.74 0.26
N GLY A 93 15.72 12.58 -0.15
CA GLY A 93 16.00 11.28 0.48
C GLY A 93 15.29 11.03 1.80
N PHE A 94 14.38 11.91 2.21
CA PHE A 94 13.52 11.73 3.38
C PHE A 94 12.62 10.48 3.23
N GLY A 95 11.89 10.13 4.28
CA GLY A 95 10.87 9.07 4.25
C GLY A 95 11.42 7.66 4.34
N SER A 96 12.65 7.46 4.87
CA SER A 96 13.25 6.13 5.04
C SER A 96 12.41 5.18 5.89
N TRP A 97 11.63 5.70 6.84
CA TRP A 97 10.72 4.94 7.71
C TRP A 97 9.29 4.82 7.18
N SER A 98 9.03 5.29 5.97
CA SER A 98 7.71 5.21 5.34
C SER A 98 7.69 4.23 4.18
N MET A 99 6.50 3.76 3.84
CA MET A 99 6.27 2.90 2.67
C MET A 99 4.88 3.12 2.09
N ARG A 100 4.75 2.84 0.79
CA ARG A 100 3.47 2.82 0.09
C ARG A 100 3.04 1.38 -0.17
N LEU A 101 1.85 1.01 0.33
CA LEU A 101 1.20 -0.26 0.05
C LEU A 101 0.13 -0.09 -1.01
N SER A 102 -0.01 -1.08 -1.91
CA SER A 102 -1.00 -1.09 -2.98
C SER A 102 -2.08 -2.12 -2.72
N TYR A 103 -3.34 -1.74 -2.92
CA TYR A 103 -4.50 -2.64 -2.89
C TYR A 103 -5.22 -2.76 -4.24
N CYS A 104 -4.60 -2.25 -5.33
CA CYS A 104 -5.28 -2.17 -6.62
C CYS A 104 -5.45 -3.52 -7.34
N TYR A 105 -4.55 -4.49 -7.12
CA TYR A 105 -4.54 -5.74 -7.87
C TYR A 105 -4.92 -6.99 -7.05
N PRO A 106 -4.39 -7.22 -5.82
CA PRO A 106 -4.64 -8.46 -5.10
C PRO A 106 -6.10 -8.59 -4.62
N THR A 107 -6.56 -9.84 -4.43
CA THR A 107 -7.83 -10.08 -3.77
C THR A 107 -7.78 -9.71 -2.28
N PRO A 108 -8.92 -9.49 -1.60
CA PRO A 108 -8.95 -9.19 -0.16
C PRO A 108 -8.19 -10.21 0.69
N GLU A 109 -8.28 -11.51 0.34
CA GLU A 109 -7.59 -12.61 1.04
C GLU A 109 -6.07 -12.46 0.90
N ARG A 110 -5.59 -12.21 -0.33
CA ARG A 110 -4.16 -11.99 -0.60
C ARG A 110 -3.63 -10.72 0.07
N ILE A 111 -4.46 -9.70 0.20
CA ILE A 111 -4.11 -8.48 0.95
C ILE A 111 -3.90 -8.82 2.42
N ARG A 112 -4.84 -9.55 3.05
CA ARG A 112 -4.75 -9.95 4.46
C ARG A 112 -3.51 -10.81 4.72
N GLU A 113 -3.24 -11.79 3.87
CA GLU A 113 -2.04 -12.63 3.96
C GLU A 113 -0.75 -11.79 3.87
N GLY A 114 -0.67 -10.90 2.88
CA GLY A 114 0.50 -10.05 2.66
C GLY A 114 0.74 -9.08 3.82
N VAL A 115 -0.30 -8.42 4.31
CA VAL A 115 -0.20 -7.48 5.43
C VAL A 115 0.21 -8.21 6.71
N LYS A 116 -0.34 -9.41 6.99
CA LYS A 116 0.07 -10.26 8.11
C LYS A 116 1.55 -10.64 8.03
N ALA A 117 2.01 -11.09 6.87
CA ALA A 117 3.40 -11.45 6.65
C ALA A 117 4.33 -10.25 6.85
N LEU A 118 3.98 -9.08 6.28
CA LEU A 118 4.74 -7.84 6.42
C LEU A 118 4.80 -7.37 7.87
N GLY A 119 3.68 -7.43 8.59
CA GLY A 119 3.59 -7.10 10.01
C GLY A 119 4.54 -7.97 10.86
N GLY A 120 4.64 -9.27 10.55
CA GLY A 120 5.59 -10.19 11.18
C GLY A 120 7.05 -9.78 10.94
N VAL A 121 7.40 -9.42 9.71
CA VAL A 121 8.75 -8.96 9.34
C VAL A 121 9.11 -7.67 10.09
N ILE A 122 8.18 -6.71 10.16
CA ILE A 122 8.38 -5.43 10.86
C ILE A 122 8.58 -5.67 12.36
N LYS A 123 7.71 -6.44 13.01
CA LYS A 123 7.81 -6.76 14.45
C LYS A 123 9.13 -7.45 14.80
N THR A 124 9.58 -8.38 13.95
CA THR A 124 10.88 -9.05 14.12
C THR A 124 12.05 -8.08 14.03
N GLU A 125 12.01 -7.14 13.07
CA GLU A 125 13.07 -6.13 12.95
C GLU A 125 13.09 -5.15 14.13
N MET A 126 11.93 -4.73 14.61
CA MET A 126 11.81 -3.88 15.81
C MET A 126 12.40 -4.58 17.05
N SER A 127 12.07 -5.85 17.27
CA SER A 127 12.59 -6.63 18.40
C SER A 127 14.12 -6.78 18.35
N ARG A 128 14.70 -6.97 17.15
CA ARG A 128 16.16 -7.04 16.96
C ARG A 128 16.87 -5.73 17.31
N ARG A 129 16.22 -4.60 17.07
CA ARG A 129 16.80 -3.28 17.34
C ARG A 129 16.64 -2.88 18.80
N GLY A 130 15.48 -3.17 19.41
CA GLY A 130 15.25 -2.94 20.83
C GLY A 130 16.21 -3.72 21.73
N GLY A 131 16.59 -4.94 21.36
CA GLY A 131 17.59 -5.74 22.09
C GLY A 131 19.04 -5.26 21.95
N LYS A 132 19.35 -4.36 21.01
CA LYS A 132 20.69 -3.78 20.85
C LYS A 132 20.93 -2.53 21.68
N GLN A 133 19.91 -1.93 22.27
CA GLN A 133 20.02 -0.73 23.12
C GLN A 133 20.29 -1.05 24.59
N LEU A 134 20.39 -2.32 24.98
CA LEU A 134 20.58 -2.78 26.37
C LEU A 134 21.98 -3.35 26.65
N ASN A 135 22.98 -3.14 25.75
CA ASN A 135 24.38 -3.52 25.97
C ASN A 135 25.32 -2.34 25.83
#